data_e143444ecfd4bd0d7b0b697bdafe5ff2
#
_entry.id   e143444ecfd4bd0d7b0b697bdafe5ff2
#
_cell.length_a   1.000
_cell.length_b   1.000
_cell.length_c   1.000
_cell.angle_alpha   90.00
_cell.angle_beta   90.00
_cell.angle_gamma   90.00
#
_symmetry.space_group_name_H-M   'P 1'
#
loop_
_entity.id
_entity.type
_entity.pdbx_description
1 polymer ?
#
loop_
_entity_poly.entity_id
_entity_poly.type
_entity_poly.pdbx_seq_one_letter_code
_entity_poly.pdbx_strand_id
1 'polypeptide(L)'
;MQILAFETSAKAASVALVQDGKLLGESYQNTGMTHSQTLMVMAEDLLHQCGVTVSQLDGVAVANGPGSFTGIRIGVAAAKGFAWGAELPCIGVSTLAAMAVGLGAWQGYVCPVMDARRSQVYNALFHVDCGKYTRI
;
A
#
# COMPACT_ATOMS: atom_id res chain seq x y z
N MET A 1 0.17 -3.58 -17.31
CA MET A 1 1.07 -3.62 -16.15
C MET A 1 0.29 -4.05 -14.92
N GLN A 2 0.73 -5.13 -14.27
CA GLN A 2 0.08 -5.70 -13.08
C GLN A 2 0.97 -5.49 -11.84
N ILE A 3 0.44 -4.84 -10.82
CA ILE A 3 1.15 -4.49 -9.59
C ILE A 3 0.43 -5.08 -8.39
N LEU A 4 1.18 -5.79 -7.55
CA LEU A 4 0.74 -6.22 -6.22
C LEU A 4 1.19 -5.18 -5.20
N ALA A 5 0.27 -4.62 -4.43
CA ALA A 5 0.54 -3.55 -3.47
C ALA A 5 0.26 -3.99 -2.03
N PHE A 6 1.11 -3.57 -1.09
CA PHE A 6 1.03 -3.88 0.33
C PHE A 6 0.91 -2.60 1.16
N GLU A 7 0.00 -2.60 2.13
CA GLU A 7 -0.18 -1.51 3.08
C GLU A 7 -0.30 -2.05 4.50
N THR A 8 0.60 -1.60 5.37
CA THR A 8 0.69 -2.02 6.78
C THR A 8 1.05 -0.86 7.71
N SER A 9 0.88 0.37 7.26
CA SER A 9 1.29 1.57 8.02
C SER A 9 0.40 1.88 9.22
N ALA A 10 -0.79 1.26 9.31
CA ALA A 10 -1.76 1.43 10.38
C ALA A 10 -2.04 0.11 11.12
N LYS A 11 -3.14 0.05 11.89
CA LYS A 11 -3.60 -1.18 12.56
C LYS A 11 -4.08 -2.23 11.58
N ALA A 12 -4.74 -1.79 10.52
CA ALA A 12 -5.18 -2.66 9.45
C ALA A 12 -4.02 -3.04 8.52
N ALA A 13 -4.13 -4.20 7.90
CA ALA A 13 -3.31 -4.60 6.77
C ALA A 13 -4.18 -4.70 5.53
N SER A 14 -3.65 -4.31 4.40
CA SER A 14 -4.31 -4.56 3.11
C SER A 14 -3.34 -4.95 2.02
N VAL A 15 -3.85 -5.68 1.06
CA VAL A 15 -3.16 -6.08 -0.17
C VAL A 15 -4.09 -5.78 -1.34
N ALA A 16 -3.58 -5.18 -2.39
CA ALA A 16 -4.35 -4.86 -3.58
C ALA A 16 -3.65 -5.34 -4.85
N LEU A 17 -4.43 -5.78 -5.82
CA LEU A 17 -3.95 -6.12 -7.16
C LEU A 17 -4.52 -5.11 -8.15
N VAL A 18 -3.63 -4.44 -8.87
CA VAL A 18 -3.97 -3.40 -9.85
C VAL A 18 -3.45 -3.81 -11.23
N GLN A 19 -4.29 -3.67 -12.25
CA GLN A 19 -3.91 -3.87 -13.65
C GLN A 19 -4.22 -2.61 -14.46
N ASP A 20 -3.20 -2.01 -15.06
CA ASP A 20 -3.33 -0.85 -15.96
C ASP A 20 -4.15 0.30 -15.32
N GLY A 21 -3.92 0.56 -14.04
CA GLY A 21 -4.63 1.58 -13.25
C GLY A 21 -6.01 1.15 -12.74
N LYS A 22 -6.47 -0.06 -13.06
CA LYS A 22 -7.74 -0.61 -12.57
C LYS A 22 -7.49 -1.54 -11.39
N LEU A 23 -8.20 -1.33 -10.29
CA LEU A 23 -8.24 -2.26 -9.16
C LEU A 23 -8.94 -3.55 -9.58
N LEU A 24 -8.23 -4.68 -9.55
CA LEU A 24 -8.81 -6.01 -9.81
C LEU A 24 -9.39 -6.63 -8.55
N GLY A 25 -8.71 -6.44 -7.42
CA GLY A 25 -9.17 -6.93 -6.13
C GLY A 25 -8.37 -6.33 -4.99
N GLU A 26 -8.96 -6.39 -3.80
CA GLU A 26 -8.37 -5.91 -2.55
C GLU A 26 -8.76 -6.86 -1.42
N SER A 27 -7.81 -7.13 -0.53
CA SER A 27 -8.03 -7.81 0.74
C SER A 27 -7.67 -6.88 1.87
N TYR A 28 -8.57 -6.71 2.84
CA TYR A 28 -8.40 -5.83 3.99
C TYR A 28 -8.69 -6.59 5.28
N GLN A 29 -7.82 -6.46 6.26
CA GLN A 29 -8.01 -7.08 7.58
C GLN A 29 -7.66 -6.11 8.71
N ASN A 30 -8.52 -6.05 9.72
CA ASN A 30 -8.32 -5.30 10.97
C ASN A 30 -8.73 -6.17 12.17
N THR A 31 -8.15 -7.37 12.25
CA THR A 31 -8.54 -8.40 13.24
C THR A 31 -7.73 -8.35 14.52
N GLY A 32 -6.75 -7.45 14.63
CA GLY A 32 -5.80 -7.40 15.74
C GLY A 32 -4.69 -8.47 15.67
N MET A 33 -4.69 -9.32 14.65
CA MET A 33 -3.57 -10.24 14.38
C MET A 33 -2.36 -9.47 13.86
N THR A 34 -1.18 -10.03 14.05
CA THR A 34 0.04 -9.39 13.57
C THR A 34 0.14 -9.46 12.04
N HIS A 35 0.54 -8.37 11.41
CA HIS A 35 0.71 -8.30 9.95
C HIS A 35 1.63 -9.39 9.40
N SER A 36 2.64 -9.82 10.17
CA SER A 36 3.55 -10.90 9.77
C SER A 36 2.87 -12.25 9.60
N GLN A 37 1.74 -12.49 10.27
CA GLN A 37 0.99 -13.75 10.17
C GLN A 37 0.01 -13.77 9.00
N THR A 38 -0.53 -12.60 8.64
CA THR A 38 -1.68 -12.53 7.72
C THR A 38 -1.33 -12.01 6.33
N LEU A 39 -0.33 -11.14 6.22
CA LEU A 39 -0.07 -10.36 5.01
C LEU A 39 0.20 -11.23 3.76
N MET A 40 1.06 -12.24 3.91
CA MET A 40 1.41 -13.10 2.76
C MET A 40 0.27 -14.04 2.39
N VAL A 41 -0.50 -14.50 3.36
CA VAL A 41 -1.72 -15.31 3.11
C VAL A 41 -2.75 -14.48 2.34
N MET A 42 -2.95 -13.22 2.75
CA MET A 42 -3.85 -12.30 2.03
C MET A 42 -3.41 -12.08 0.57
N ALA A 43 -2.10 -11.96 0.33
CA ALA A 43 -1.56 -11.79 -1.02
C ALA A 43 -1.79 -13.04 -1.89
N GLU A 44 -1.50 -14.23 -1.35
CA GLU A 44 -1.70 -15.51 -2.03
C GLU A 44 -3.18 -15.73 -2.37
N ASP A 45 -4.08 -15.55 -1.40
CA ASP A 45 -5.52 -15.70 -1.59
C ASP A 45 -6.05 -14.71 -2.63
N LEU A 46 -5.60 -13.44 -2.59
CA LEU A 46 -6.02 -12.43 -3.54
C LEU A 46 -5.59 -12.78 -4.97
N LEU A 47 -4.35 -13.17 -5.16
CA LEU A 47 -3.85 -13.60 -6.47
C LEU A 47 -4.65 -14.80 -7.00
N HIS A 48 -4.91 -15.79 -6.15
CA HIS A 48 -5.71 -16.96 -6.50
C HIS A 48 -7.14 -16.57 -6.90
N GLN A 49 -7.81 -15.72 -6.12
CA GLN A 49 -9.17 -15.27 -6.41
C GLN A 49 -9.27 -14.43 -7.69
N CYS A 50 -8.23 -13.66 -8.01
CA CYS A 50 -8.16 -12.89 -9.25
C CYS A 50 -7.69 -13.72 -10.45
N GLY A 51 -7.32 -14.99 -10.28
CA GLY A 51 -6.81 -15.86 -11.34
C GLY A 51 -5.47 -15.39 -11.90
N VAL A 52 -4.66 -14.70 -11.10
CA VAL A 52 -3.36 -14.14 -11.48
C VAL A 52 -2.24 -14.93 -10.83
N THR A 53 -1.25 -15.34 -11.61
CA THR A 53 -0.04 -16.00 -11.11
C THR A 53 1.06 -14.98 -10.81
N VAL A 54 2.01 -15.34 -9.97
CA VAL A 54 3.16 -14.47 -9.64
C VAL A 54 3.97 -14.09 -10.89
N SER A 55 4.08 -14.99 -11.84
CA SER A 55 4.79 -14.76 -13.12
C SER A 55 4.13 -13.73 -14.06
N GLN A 56 2.88 -13.37 -13.79
CA GLN A 56 2.15 -12.34 -14.54
C GLN A 56 2.29 -10.94 -13.92
N LEU A 57 2.90 -10.84 -12.74
CA LEU A 57 3.14 -9.55 -12.09
C LEU A 57 4.33 -8.83 -12.74
N ASP A 58 4.21 -7.53 -12.88
CA ASP A 58 5.29 -6.66 -13.38
C ASP A 58 6.06 -5.97 -12.24
N GLY A 59 5.52 -5.97 -11.03
CA GLY A 59 6.18 -5.35 -9.90
C GLY A 59 5.37 -5.39 -8.60
N VAL A 60 6.02 -4.93 -7.55
CA VAL A 60 5.48 -4.84 -6.20
C VAL A 60 5.56 -3.40 -5.71
N ALA A 61 4.51 -2.92 -5.07
CA ALA A 61 4.48 -1.64 -4.39
C ALA A 61 4.26 -1.84 -2.88
N VAL A 62 4.83 -0.98 -2.05
CA VAL A 62 4.60 -1.05 -0.60
C VAL A 62 4.59 0.34 0.01
N ALA A 63 3.65 0.61 0.90
CA ALA A 63 3.66 1.82 1.71
C ALA A 63 4.90 1.80 2.64
N ASN A 64 5.79 2.76 2.46
CA ASN A 64 7.06 2.83 3.17
C ASN A 64 7.09 3.92 4.27
N GLY A 65 5.92 4.46 4.61
CA GLY A 65 5.73 5.44 5.67
C GLY A 65 5.30 6.84 5.18
N PRO A 66 5.00 7.69 6.17
CA PRO A 66 5.03 7.47 7.61
C PRO A 66 3.93 6.53 8.11
N GLY A 67 4.07 6.05 9.37
CA GLY A 67 3.06 5.21 10.03
C GLY A 67 3.63 4.37 11.17
N SER A 68 2.97 3.27 11.50
CA SER A 68 3.40 2.33 12.52
C SER A 68 4.81 1.81 12.26
N PHE A 69 5.72 2.04 13.18
CA PHE A 69 7.12 1.60 13.06
C PHE A 69 7.26 0.09 12.80
N THR A 70 6.53 -0.72 13.54
CA THR A 70 6.53 -2.17 13.38
C THR A 70 5.80 -2.58 12.09
N GLY A 71 4.63 -2.01 11.84
CA GLY A 71 3.82 -2.32 10.67
C GLY A 71 4.57 -2.06 9.36
N ILE A 72 5.15 -0.88 9.21
CA ILE A 72 5.94 -0.53 8.00
C ILE A 72 7.10 -1.51 7.78
N ARG A 73 7.83 -1.86 8.83
CA ARG A 73 8.95 -2.82 8.71
C ARG A 73 8.50 -4.19 8.25
N ILE A 74 7.38 -4.68 8.78
CA ILE A 74 6.80 -5.96 8.37
C ILE A 74 6.40 -5.90 6.89
N GLY A 75 5.64 -4.87 6.48
CA GLY A 75 5.20 -4.70 5.11
C GLY A 75 6.34 -4.57 4.12
N VAL A 76 7.33 -3.74 4.41
CA VAL A 76 8.51 -3.56 3.56
C VAL A 76 9.34 -4.84 3.47
N ALA A 77 9.54 -5.54 4.58
CA ALA A 77 10.28 -6.82 4.57
C ALA A 77 9.54 -7.88 3.74
N ALA A 78 8.23 -8.00 3.92
CA ALA A 78 7.39 -8.94 3.16
C ALA A 78 7.40 -8.62 1.66
N ALA A 79 7.16 -7.36 1.29
CA ALA A 79 7.16 -6.92 -0.10
C ALA A 79 8.52 -7.13 -0.79
N LYS A 80 9.61 -6.81 -0.11
CA LYS A 80 10.97 -7.04 -0.63
C LYS A 80 11.28 -8.52 -0.75
N GLY A 81 10.92 -9.33 0.23
CA GLY A 81 11.12 -10.77 0.18
C GLY A 81 10.33 -11.43 -0.95
N PHE A 82 9.07 -11.02 -1.13
CA PHE A 82 8.23 -11.47 -2.24
C PHE A 82 8.81 -11.06 -3.61
N ALA A 83 9.16 -9.79 -3.74
CA ALA A 83 9.74 -9.26 -4.99
C ALA A 83 11.08 -9.92 -5.33
N TRP A 84 11.93 -10.15 -4.33
CA TRP A 84 13.18 -10.87 -4.51
C TRP A 84 12.96 -12.30 -5.02
N GLY A 85 12.08 -13.06 -4.34
CA GLY A 85 11.79 -14.44 -4.72
C GLY A 85 11.14 -14.58 -6.10
N ALA A 86 10.42 -13.54 -6.54
CA ALA A 86 9.76 -13.50 -7.84
C ALA A 86 10.58 -12.77 -8.94
N GLU A 87 11.78 -12.29 -8.61
CA GLU A 87 12.64 -11.48 -9.51
C GLU A 87 11.91 -10.23 -10.06
N LEU A 88 11.08 -9.60 -9.22
CA LEU A 88 10.27 -8.42 -9.57
C LEU A 88 10.88 -7.14 -8.99
N PRO A 89 10.71 -5.98 -9.67
CA PRO A 89 11.01 -4.70 -9.07
C PRO A 89 10.07 -4.39 -7.90
N CYS A 90 10.60 -3.72 -6.86
CA CYS A 90 9.84 -3.28 -5.70
C CYS A 90 9.99 -1.77 -5.49
N ILE A 91 8.87 -1.06 -5.35
CA ILE A 91 8.85 0.39 -5.14
C ILE A 91 8.19 0.75 -3.81
N GLY A 92 8.80 1.69 -3.09
CA GLY A 92 8.20 2.31 -1.91
C GLY A 92 7.30 3.49 -2.28
N VAL A 93 6.12 3.55 -1.67
CA VAL A 93 5.14 4.62 -1.85
C VAL A 93 4.90 5.34 -0.53
N SER A 94 4.92 6.67 -0.54
CA SER A 94 4.58 7.45 0.65
C SER A 94 3.14 7.19 1.08
N THR A 95 2.92 6.81 2.34
CA THR A 95 1.58 6.61 2.91
C THR A 95 0.71 7.87 2.77
N LEU A 96 1.27 9.04 3.05
CA LEU A 96 0.51 10.30 2.93
C LEU A 96 0.18 10.64 1.48
N ALA A 97 1.07 10.34 0.53
CA ALA A 97 0.77 10.53 -0.89
C ALA A 97 -0.33 9.56 -1.36
N ALA A 98 -0.27 8.30 -0.95
CA ALA A 98 -1.31 7.32 -1.26
C ALA A 98 -2.68 7.75 -0.71
N MET A 99 -2.74 8.26 0.53
CA MET A 99 -3.96 8.81 1.13
C MET A 99 -4.50 10.01 0.32
N ALA A 100 -3.63 10.91 -0.13
CA ALA A 100 -4.05 12.08 -0.92
C ALA A 100 -4.64 11.67 -2.27
N VAL A 101 -4.01 10.72 -2.96
CA VAL A 101 -4.48 10.20 -4.27
C VAL A 101 -5.75 9.37 -4.12
N GLY A 102 -5.95 8.72 -2.97
CA GLY A 102 -7.13 7.90 -2.68
C GLY A 102 -8.47 8.65 -2.73
N LEU A 103 -8.46 10.00 -2.76
CA LEU A 103 -9.65 10.82 -2.96
C LEU A 103 -10.19 10.80 -4.42
N GLY A 104 -9.53 10.09 -5.31
CA GLY A 104 -9.99 9.87 -6.69
C GLY A 104 -10.10 11.15 -7.52
N ALA A 105 -11.35 11.53 -7.85
CA ALA A 105 -11.64 12.68 -8.73
C ALA A 105 -11.50 14.06 -8.05
N TRP A 106 -10.97 14.12 -6.81
CA TRP A 106 -10.78 15.38 -6.11
C TRP A 106 -9.77 16.28 -6.83
N GLN A 107 -10.07 17.57 -6.84
CA GLN A 107 -9.18 18.64 -7.33
C GLN A 107 -8.99 19.66 -6.22
N GLY A 108 -7.75 20.02 -5.93
CA GLY A 108 -7.41 21.03 -4.93
C GLY A 108 -6.38 20.55 -3.91
N TYR A 109 -6.33 21.24 -2.78
CA TYR A 109 -5.38 20.94 -1.72
C TYR A 109 -5.91 19.85 -0.79
N VAL A 110 -5.03 18.93 -0.43
CA VAL A 110 -5.29 17.82 0.49
C VAL A 110 -4.17 17.75 1.51
N CYS A 111 -4.53 17.65 2.78
CA CYS A 111 -3.59 17.44 3.87
C CYS A 111 -3.93 16.14 4.60
N PRO A 112 -3.41 15.00 4.17
CA PRO A 112 -3.56 13.75 4.91
C PRO A 112 -2.95 13.87 6.29
N VAL A 113 -3.59 13.28 7.30
CA VAL A 113 -3.15 13.32 8.68
C VAL A 113 -3.19 11.92 9.26
N MET A 114 -2.08 11.49 9.87
CA MET A 114 -1.98 10.20 10.58
C MET A 114 -1.52 10.44 12.01
N ASP A 115 -2.05 9.67 12.96
CA ASP A 115 -1.61 9.69 14.35
C ASP A 115 -0.15 9.20 14.46
N ALA A 116 0.74 10.07 14.93
CA ALA A 116 2.14 9.75 15.21
C ALA A 116 2.38 9.40 16.69
N ARG A 117 1.29 9.28 17.49
CA ARG A 117 1.29 9.10 18.94
C ARG A 117 1.85 10.32 19.68
N ARG A 118 1.77 10.31 21.04
CA ARG A 118 2.27 11.39 21.91
C ARG A 118 1.72 12.77 21.53
N SER A 119 0.43 12.85 21.15
CA SER A 119 -0.23 14.10 20.73
C SER A 119 0.43 14.74 19.49
N GLN A 120 1.02 13.95 18.62
CA GLN A 120 1.65 14.38 17.37
C GLN A 120 0.98 13.72 16.18
N VAL A 121 1.12 14.35 15.03
CA VAL A 121 0.60 13.83 13.76
C VAL A 121 1.66 13.85 12.67
N TYR A 122 1.62 12.88 11.78
CA TYR A 122 2.27 12.97 10.48
C TYR A 122 1.32 13.69 9.53
N ASN A 123 1.79 14.66 8.79
CA ASN A 123 1.02 15.33 7.74
C ASN A 123 1.93 15.79 6.61
N ALA A 124 1.33 16.08 5.47
CA ALA A 124 1.95 16.77 4.35
C ALA A 124 0.86 17.44 3.52
N LEU A 125 1.18 18.55 2.88
CA LEU A 125 0.27 19.24 1.98
C LEU A 125 0.52 18.78 0.54
N PHE A 126 -0.54 18.44 -0.17
CA PHE A 126 -0.52 18.07 -1.57
C PHE A 126 -1.51 18.91 -2.37
N HIS A 127 -1.15 19.23 -3.60
CA HIS A 127 -2.10 19.62 -4.62
C HIS A 127 -2.44 18.39 -5.46
N VAL A 128 -3.72 18.03 -5.53
CA VAL A 128 -4.23 16.87 -6.26
C VAL A 128 -5.06 17.35 -7.44
N ASP A 129 -4.85 16.73 -8.59
CA ASP A 129 -5.63 16.97 -9.81
C ASP A 129 -5.88 15.63 -10.51
N CYS A 130 -7.12 15.11 -10.39
CA CYS A 130 -7.57 13.87 -11.05
C CYS A 130 -6.56 12.71 -10.93
N GLY A 131 -6.14 12.39 -9.72
CA GLY A 131 -5.23 11.28 -9.43
C GLY A 131 -3.73 11.58 -9.64
N LYS A 132 -3.39 12.77 -10.13
CA LYS A 132 -2.01 13.28 -10.10
C LYS A 132 -1.81 14.11 -8.84
N TYR A 133 -0.63 14.09 -8.28
CA TYR A 133 -0.33 14.89 -7.09
C TYR A 133 1.04 15.55 -7.17
N THR A 134 1.12 16.70 -6.51
CA THR A 134 2.38 17.41 -6.25
C THR A 134 2.44 17.72 -4.76
N ARG A 135 3.52 17.35 -4.10
CA ARG A 135 3.76 17.76 -2.72
C ARG A 135 4.18 19.22 -2.69
N ILE A 136 3.59 19.98 -1.78
CA ILE A 136 3.86 21.41 -1.56
C ILE A 136 4.97 21.56 -0.50
#